data_bf2af0d4dd5911930cf4401d7dc8e4bf
#
_entry.id   bf2af0d4dd5911930cf4401d7dc8e4bf
#
_cell.length_a   1.000
_cell.length_b   1.000
_cell.length_c   1.000
_cell.angle_alpha   90.00
_cell.angle_beta   90.00
_cell.angle_gamma   90.00
#
_symmetry.space_group_name_H-M   'P 1'
#
loop_
_entity.id
_entity.type
_entity.pdbx_description
1 polymer ?
#
loop_
_entity_poly.entity_id
_entity_poly.type
_entity_poly.pdbx_seq_one_letter_code
_entity_poly.pdbx_strand_id
1 'polypeptide(L)'
;MGVDTKKWVNLDLLDRNFEQIEYVEEVKELAKEAHSYLLSFPWCLSINKGWLVYSCGYVIGLFCFEIVPDVAKGADDHVWVIVGDLPPAYIDILSAPSAHSALDLYIKLMEEWASKVNNGEDISDCYPVNVPATKEYADMLTTRMNLLKEDHLPLLEEK
;
A
#
# COMPACT_ATOMS: atom_id res chain seq x y z
N MET A 1 15.04 -8.00 -13.62
CA MET A 1 14.47 -9.07 -12.80
C MET A 1 12.98 -8.84 -12.63
N GLY A 2 12.17 -9.82 -12.96
CA GLY A 2 10.73 -9.67 -12.90
C GLY A 2 10.16 -9.89 -11.52
N VAL A 3 8.94 -9.39 -11.31
CA VAL A 3 8.17 -9.62 -10.09
C VAL A 3 7.38 -10.91 -10.27
N ASP A 4 7.39 -11.78 -9.27
CA ASP A 4 6.64 -13.03 -9.31
C ASP A 4 5.17 -12.75 -8.99
N THR A 5 4.34 -12.73 -10.01
CA THR A 5 2.91 -12.44 -9.91
C THR A 5 2.03 -13.69 -9.91
N LYS A 6 2.61 -14.87 -9.87
CA LYS A 6 1.86 -16.13 -10.02
C LYS A 6 0.78 -16.35 -8.98
N LYS A 7 1.03 -15.88 -7.74
CA LYS A 7 0.10 -16.04 -6.62
C LYS A 7 -0.86 -14.85 -6.47
N TRP A 8 -0.68 -13.83 -7.30
CA TRP A 8 -1.46 -12.60 -7.20
C TRP A 8 -2.62 -12.64 -8.19
N VAL A 9 -3.68 -11.91 -7.86
CA VAL A 9 -4.86 -11.83 -8.74
C VAL A 9 -4.71 -10.64 -9.66
N ASN A 10 -4.70 -10.90 -10.97
CA ASN A 10 -4.69 -9.83 -11.97
C ASN A 10 -6.00 -9.06 -11.90
N LEU A 11 -5.92 -7.74 -11.73
CA LEU A 11 -7.11 -6.89 -11.57
C LEU A 11 -8.01 -6.88 -12.80
N ASP A 12 -7.46 -7.12 -13.99
CA ASP A 12 -8.25 -7.22 -15.22
C ASP A 12 -9.15 -8.46 -15.23
N LEU A 13 -8.86 -9.43 -14.36
CA LEU A 13 -9.59 -10.69 -14.27
C LEU A 13 -10.48 -10.77 -13.02
N LEU A 14 -10.65 -9.69 -12.26
CA LEU A 14 -11.45 -9.69 -11.04
C LEU A 14 -12.86 -10.24 -11.26
N ASP A 15 -13.52 -9.81 -12.34
CA ASP A 15 -14.88 -10.24 -12.64
C ASP A 15 -14.97 -11.73 -13.00
N ARG A 16 -13.86 -12.32 -13.46
CA ARG A 16 -13.80 -13.73 -13.84
C ARG A 16 -13.44 -14.64 -12.70
N ASN A 17 -12.79 -14.09 -11.67
CA ASN A 17 -12.26 -14.84 -10.53
C ASN A 17 -13.03 -14.57 -9.24
N PHE A 18 -14.25 -14.01 -9.33
CA PHE A 18 -14.99 -13.59 -8.14
C PHE A 18 -15.26 -14.73 -7.14
N GLU A 19 -15.33 -15.96 -7.60
CA GLU A 19 -15.56 -17.13 -6.73
C GLU A 19 -14.34 -17.47 -5.87
N GLN A 20 -13.16 -17.00 -6.28
CA GLN A 20 -11.89 -17.27 -5.60
C GLN A 20 -11.45 -16.14 -4.68
N ILE A 21 -12.20 -15.03 -4.67
CA ILE A 21 -11.84 -13.83 -3.92
C ILE A 21 -12.95 -13.51 -2.94
N GLU A 22 -12.62 -13.54 -1.65
CA GLU A 22 -13.55 -13.05 -0.62
C GLU A 22 -13.67 -11.54 -0.73
N TYR A 23 -14.87 -11.03 -0.52
CA TYR A 23 -15.12 -9.59 -0.48
C TYR A 23 -14.72 -8.90 -1.80
N VAL A 24 -15.16 -9.47 -2.92
CA VAL A 24 -14.79 -8.96 -4.25
C VAL A 24 -15.22 -7.50 -4.46
N GLU A 25 -16.35 -7.08 -3.89
CA GLU A 25 -16.81 -5.69 -4.03
C GLU A 25 -15.88 -4.73 -3.30
N GLU A 26 -15.42 -5.13 -2.10
CA GLU A 26 -14.45 -4.34 -1.34
C GLU A 26 -13.13 -4.23 -2.09
N VAL A 27 -12.66 -5.34 -2.68
CA VAL A 27 -11.43 -5.35 -3.48
C VAL A 27 -11.57 -4.42 -4.68
N LYS A 28 -12.70 -4.42 -5.37
CA LYS A 28 -12.93 -3.53 -6.52
C LYS A 28 -12.86 -2.06 -6.12
N GLU A 29 -13.47 -1.70 -5.00
CA GLU A 29 -13.44 -0.32 -4.51
C GLU A 29 -12.03 0.09 -4.09
N LEU A 30 -11.33 -0.78 -3.37
CA LEU A 30 -9.94 -0.52 -2.97
C LEU A 30 -9.02 -0.43 -4.19
N ALA A 31 -9.24 -1.26 -5.20
CA ALA A 31 -8.46 -1.20 -6.44
C ALA A 31 -8.64 0.13 -7.17
N LYS A 32 -9.87 0.65 -7.21
CA LYS A 32 -10.15 1.98 -7.79
C LYS A 32 -9.45 3.08 -7.02
N GLU A 33 -9.49 3.00 -5.69
CA GLU A 33 -8.83 3.97 -4.83
C GLU A 33 -7.31 3.94 -5.07
N ALA A 34 -6.71 2.75 -5.10
CA ALA A 34 -5.29 2.59 -5.33
C ALA A 34 -4.87 3.11 -6.69
N HIS A 35 -5.64 2.81 -7.72
CA HIS A 35 -5.40 3.26 -9.10
C HIS A 35 -5.43 4.79 -9.19
N SER A 36 -6.47 5.40 -8.64
CA SER A 36 -6.62 6.86 -8.65
C SER A 36 -5.54 7.55 -7.84
N TYR A 37 -5.20 6.97 -6.69
CA TYR A 37 -4.13 7.48 -5.84
C TYR A 37 -2.81 7.52 -6.60
N LEU A 38 -2.44 6.42 -7.25
CA LEU A 38 -1.19 6.32 -7.97
C LEU A 38 -1.11 7.28 -9.14
N LEU A 39 -2.20 7.42 -9.91
CA LEU A 39 -2.25 8.34 -11.04
C LEU A 39 -2.24 9.83 -10.63
N SER A 40 -2.45 10.13 -9.35
CA SER A 40 -2.36 11.52 -8.88
C SER A 40 -0.92 12.04 -8.85
N PHE A 41 0.06 11.16 -8.97
CA PHE A 41 1.48 11.56 -8.94
C PHE A 41 2.02 11.80 -10.35
N PRO A 42 2.74 12.91 -10.57
CA PRO A 42 3.28 13.25 -11.90
C PRO A 42 4.28 12.23 -12.45
N TRP A 43 4.95 11.48 -11.55
CA TRP A 43 5.94 10.48 -11.99
C TRP A 43 5.29 9.19 -12.49
N CYS A 44 4.01 8.98 -12.25
CA CYS A 44 3.28 7.84 -12.78
C CYS A 44 2.51 8.30 -14.02
N LEU A 45 3.06 8.01 -15.20
CA LEU A 45 2.47 8.49 -16.45
C LEU A 45 1.23 7.69 -16.83
N SER A 46 1.26 6.38 -16.59
CA SER A 46 0.10 5.51 -16.79
C SER A 46 0.30 4.20 -16.06
N ILE A 47 -0.77 3.42 -15.94
CA ILE A 47 -0.76 2.10 -15.31
C ILE A 47 -1.06 1.05 -16.39
N ASN A 48 -0.14 0.09 -16.57
CA ASN A 48 -0.31 -0.98 -17.54
C ASN A 48 -1.07 -2.17 -16.99
N LYS A 49 -0.71 -2.60 -15.78
CA LYS A 49 -1.29 -3.77 -15.12
C LYS A 49 -1.34 -3.53 -13.62
N GLY A 50 -2.25 -4.24 -12.96
CA GLY A 50 -2.33 -4.24 -11.52
C GLY A 50 -2.68 -5.61 -11.00
N TRP A 51 -2.23 -5.91 -9.80
CA TRP A 51 -2.48 -7.18 -9.12
C TRP A 51 -2.92 -6.92 -7.69
N LEU A 52 -3.91 -7.71 -7.25
CA LEU A 52 -4.23 -7.82 -5.83
C LEU A 52 -3.23 -8.80 -5.22
N VAL A 53 -2.52 -8.36 -4.20
CA VAL A 53 -1.52 -9.16 -3.51
C VAL A 53 -2.08 -9.69 -2.18
N TYR A 54 -2.77 -8.82 -1.44
CA TYR A 54 -3.39 -9.17 -0.17
C TYR A 54 -4.52 -8.18 0.14
N SER A 55 -5.59 -8.67 0.75
CA SER A 55 -6.67 -7.80 1.21
C SER A 55 -7.41 -8.44 2.38
N CYS A 56 -8.05 -7.61 3.17
CA CYS A 56 -8.94 -8.03 4.25
C CYS A 56 -10.07 -7.00 4.36
N GLY A 57 -11.22 -7.30 3.75
CA GLY A 57 -12.37 -6.39 3.73
C GLY A 57 -11.98 -4.98 3.26
N TYR A 58 -12.44 -3.98 4.02
CA TYR A 58 -12.01 -2.58 3.80
C TYR A 58 -10.86 -2.16 4.71
N VAL A 59 -10.34 -3.08 5.53
CA VAL A 59 -9.25 -2.77 6.48
C VAL A 59 -7.98 -2.44 5.74
N ILE A 60 -7.59 -3.30 4.79
CA ILE A 60 -6.37 -3.15 4.01
C ILE A 60 -6.50 -3.79 2.64
N GLY A 61 -5.95 -3.11 1.63
CA GLY A 61 -5.68 -3.68 0.32
C GLY A 61 -4.24 -3.39 -0.04
N LEU A 62 -3.48 -4.43 -0.38
CA LEU A 62 -2.11 -4.32 -0.86
C LEU A 62 -2.10 -4.72 -2.33
N PHE A 63 -1.70 -3.80 -3.18
CA PHE A 63 -1.66 -3.99 -4.62
C PHE A 63 -0.25 -3.76 -5.14
N CYS A 64 0.06 -4.39 -6.27
CA CYS A 64 1.27 -4.09 -7.03
C CYS A 64 0.85 -3.64 -8.41
N PHE A 65 1.42 -2.55 -8.91
CA PHE A 65 1.11 -2.01 -10.23
C PHE A 65 2.36 -1.95 -11.09
N GLU A 66 2.21 -2.34 -12.35
CA GLU A 66 3.21 -2.10 -13.38
C GLU A 66 2.81 -0.79 -14.06
N ILE A 67 3.70 0.17 -14.02
CA ILE A 67 3.42 1.53 -14.49
C ILE A 67 4.38 1.92 -15.63
N VAL A 68 4.02 2.99 -16.34
CA VAL A 68 4.96 3.71 -17.20
C VAL A 68 5.51 4.84 -16.35
N PRO A 69 6.75 4.73 -15.87
CA PRO A 69 7.31 5.74 -14.99
C PRO A 69 7.86 6.92 -15.77
N ASP A 70 7.90 8.07 -15.12
CA ASP A 70 8.69 9.21 -15.62
C ASP A 70 10.12 8.96 -15.19
N VAL A 71 10.94 8.41 -16.08
CA VAL A 71 12.32 8.05 -15.78
C VAL A 71 13.19 9.27 -15.42
N ALA A 72 12.80 10.46 -15.88
CA ALA A 72 13.49 11.69 -15.52
C ALA A 72 13.36 11.99 -14.03
N LYS A 73 12.34 11.43 -13.37
CA LYS A 73 12.11 11.60 -11.93
C LYS A 73 12.57 10.38 -11.11
N GLY A 74 13.19 9.41 -11.76
CA GLY A 74 13.76 8.24 -11.10
C GLY A 74 12.73 7.24 -10.58
N ALA A 75 11.52 7.23 -11.13
CA ALA A 75 10.48 6.31 -10.69
C ALA A 75 10.72 4.89 -11.20
N ASP A 76 10.37 3.89 -10.38
CA ASP A 76 10.45 2.48 -10.74
C ASP A 76 9.22 2.08 -11.56
N ASP A 77 9.35 1.00 -12.34
CA ASP A 77 8.26 0.49 -13.19
C ASP A 77 7.27 -0.39 -12.44
N HIS A 78 7.58 -0.78 -11.21
CA HIS A 78 6.65 -1.50 -10.33
C HIS A 78 6.59 -0.80 -8.99
N VAL A 79 5.38 -0.62 -8.48
CA VAL A 79 5.16 0.01 -7.17
C VAL A 79 4.08 -0.74 -6.41
N TRP A 80 4.27 -0.80 -5.10
CA TRP A 80 3.25 -1.26 -4.16
C TRP A 80 2.36 -0.09 -3.82
N VAL A 81 1.06 -0.35 -3.67
CA VAL A 81 0.10 0.64 -3.16
C VAL A 81 -0.70 0.00 -2.04
N ILE A 82 -0.79 0.70 -0.93
CA ILE A 82 -1.55 0.27 0.25
C ILE A 82 -2.69 1.26 0.45
N VAL A 83 -3.90 0.75 0.54
CA VAL A 83 -5.12 1.52 0.79
C VAL A 83 -6.00 0.77 1.76
N GLY A 84 -7.07 1.40 2.23
CA GLY A 84 -8.02 0.81 3.15
C GLY A 84 -8.43 1.81 4.22
N ASP A 85 -8.75 1.33 5.40
CA ASP A 85 -9.08 2.18 6.56
C ASP A 85 -7.80 2.66 7.25
N LEU A 86 -6.91 3.28 6.44
CA LEU A 86 -5.60 3.77 6.85
C LEU A 86 -5.09 4.73 5.76
N PRO A 87 -4.07 5.54 6.05
CA PRO A 87 -3.55 6.47 5.05
C PRO A 87 -2.99 5.73 3.84
N PRO A 88 -3.33 6.16 2.61
CA PRO A 88 -2.78 5.54 1.42
C PRO A 88 -1.28 5.81 1.30
N ALA A 89 -0.56 4.86 0.72
CA ALA A 89 0.87 5.01 0.49
C ALA A 89 1.30 4.19 -0.73
N TYR A 90 2.40 4.62 -1.35
CA TYR A 90 3.07 3.85 -2.37
C TYR A 90 4.51 3.57 -1.91
N ILE A 91 5.04 2.44 -2.36
CA ILE A 91 6.41 2.04 -2.02
C ILE A 91 7.06 1.44 -3.26
N ASP A 92 8.28 1.88 -3.57
CA ASP A 92 9.04 1.36 -4.70
C ASP A 92 9.33 -0.12 -4.53
N ILE A 93 9.33 -0.85 -5.64
CA ILE A 93 9.69 -2.26 -5.60
C ILE A 93 11.15 -2.46 -5.14
N LEU A 94 12.03 -1.51 -5.44
CA LEU A 94 13.43 -1.59 -5.02
C LEU A 94 13.61 -1.39 -3.51
N SER A 95 12.74 -0.56 -2.91
CA SER A 95 12.78 -0.34 -1.45
C SER A 95 12.21 -1.52 -0.67
N ALA A 96 11.29 -2.27 -1.29
CA ALA A 96 10.64 -3.39 -0.65
C ALA A 96 10.37 -4.47 -1.72
N PRO A 97 11.28 -5.44 -1.88
CA PRO A 97 11.16 -6.41 -2.98
C PRO A 97 10.09 -7.48 -2.80
N SER A 98 9.44 -7.56 -1.64
CA SER A 98 8.40 -8.54 -1.38
C SER A 98 7.17 -7.89 -0.73
N ALA A 99 6.04 -8.61 -0.78
CA ALA A 99 4.81 -8.15 -0.13
C ALA A 99 5.01 -7.95 1.37
N HIS A 100 5.68 -8.88 2.04
CA HIS A 100 5.98 -8.77 3.46
C HIS A 100 6.81 -7.51 3.74
N SER A 101 7.89 -7.30 2.99
CA SER A 101 8.74 -6.13 3.20
C SER A 101 8.02 -4.82 2.89
N ALA A 102 7.08 -4.83 1.94
CA ALA A 102 6.29 -3.65 1.62
C ALA A 102 5.38 -3.26 2.80
N LEU A 103 4.67 -4.23 3.36
CA LEU A 103 3.80 -3.96 4.51
C LEU A 103 4.63 -3.60 5.75
N ASP A 104 5.74 -4.29 5.97
CA ASP A 104 6.63 -3.99 7.10
C ASP A 104 7.16 -2.55 7.02
N LEU A 105 7.61 -2.13 5.83
CA LEU A 105 8.09 -0.76 5.63
C LEU A 105 6.97 0.26 5.84
N TYR A 106 5.77 -0.02 5.31
CA TYR A 106 4.61 0.84 5.51
C TYR A 106 4.34 1.06 7.00
N ILE A 107 4.32 -0.02 7.78
CA ILE A 107 4.09 0.04 9.22
C ILE A 107 5.14 0.92 9.89
N LYS A 108 6.41 0.74 9.55
CA LYS A 108 7.49 1.52 10.13
C LYS A 108 7.39 3.01 9.81
N LEU A 109 7.03 3.34 8.57
CA LEU A 109 6.85 4.73 8.15
C LEU A 109 5.72 5.41 8.90
N MET A 110 4.61 4.70 9.09
CA MET A 110 3.45 5.23 9.80
C MET A 110 3.74 5.36 11.31
N GLU A 111 4.44 4.40 11.88
CA GLU A 111 4.83 4.44 13.30
C GLU A 111 5.80 5.59 13.57
N GLU A 112 6.73 5.86 12.66
CA GLU A 112 7.66 6.98 12.78
C GLU A 112 6.90 8.30 12.82
N TRP A 113 5.97 8.50 11.90
CA TRP A 113 5.15 9.70 11.87
C TRP A 113 4.35 9.87 13.16
N ALA A 114 3.67 8.81 13.60
CA ALA A 114 2.83 8.84 14.80
C ALA A 114 3.66 9.15 16.07
N SER A 115 4.84 8.53 16.17
CA SER A 115 5.75 8.76 17.29
C SER A 115 6.21 10.21 17.35
N LYS A 116 6.61 10.77 16.21
CA LYS A 116 7.07 12.15 16.14
C LYS A 116 5.94 13.15 16.46
N VAL A 117 4.74 12.90 15.96
CA VAL A 117 3.58 13.74 16.28
C VAL A 117 3.32 13.72 17.79
N ASN A 118 3.31 12.54 18.41
CA ASN A 118 3.06 12.41 19.84
C ASN A 118 4.14 13.06 20.70
N ASN A 119 5.38 13.11 20.22
CA ASN A 119 6.50 13.70 20.94
C ASN A 119 6.70 15.18 20.61
N GLY A 120 5.87 15.76 19.75
CA GLY A 120 6.01 17.16 19.33
C GLY A 120 7.24 17.42 18.46
N GLU A 121 7.76 16.39 17.81
CA GLU A 121 8.94 16.50 16.95
C GLU A 121 8.57 16.94 15.54
N ASP A 122 9.56 17.41 14.79
CA ASP A 122 9.40 17.80 13.40
C ASP A 122 9.11 16.58 12.54
N ILE A 123 8.05 16.64 11.71
CA ILE A 123 7.64 15.55 10.81
C ILE A 123 7.97 15.83 9.36
N SER A 124 8.72 16.90 9.05
CA SER A 124 9.01 17.27 7.67
C SER A 124 9.81 16.21 6.91
N ASP A 125 10.59 15.39 7.61
CA ASP A 125 11.37 14.31 7.01
C ASP A 125 10.62 12.97 6.97
N CYS A 126 9.41 12.91 7.51
CA CYS A 126 8.61 11.70 7.50
C CYS A 126 7.93 11.48 6.15
N TYR A 127 7.57 10.23 5.87
CA TYR A 127 6.68 9.93 4.74
C TYR A 127 5.39 10.76 4.93
N PRO A 128 4.89 11.44 3.88
CA PRO A 128 3.70 12.28 4.03
C PRO A 128 2.47 11.47 4.39
N VAL A 129 1.82 11.85 5.51
CA VAL A 129 0.57 11.23 5.95
C VAL A 129 -0.53 12.29 5.80
N ASN A 130 -1.55 11.97 5.03
CA ASN A 130 -2.59 12.93 4.65
C ASN A 130 -3.71 13.02 5.70
N VAL A 131 -3.32 13.27 6.96
CA VAL A 131 -4.24 13.53 8.07
C VAL A 131 -3.62 14.61 8.96
N PRO A 132 -4.43 15.31 9.77
CA PRO A 132 -3.89 16.31 10.69
C PRO A 132 -2.88 15.71 11.67
N ALA A 133 -1.79 16.44 11.94
CA ALA A 133 -0.73 16.00 12.84
C ALA A 133 -1.15 16.24 14.30
N THR A 134 -2.10 15.46 14.77
CA THR A 134 -2.63 15.56 16.14
C THR A 134 -2.41 14.26 16.89
N LYS A 135 -2.39 14.35 18.22
CA LYS A 135 -2.27 13.16 19.06
C LYS A 135 -3.37 12.15 18.78
N GLU A 136 -4.60 12.62 18.55
CA GLU A 136 -5.73 11.76 18.26
C GLU A 136 -5.46 10.89 17.00
N TYR A 137 -5.04 11.50 15.90
CA TYR A 137 -4.73 10.76 14.68
C TYR A 137 -3.50 9.88 14.85
N ALA A 138 -2.48 10.35 15.56
CA ALA A 138 -1.29 9.54 15.84
C ALA A 138 -1.64 8.28 16.63
N ASP A 139 -2.49 8.40 17.63
CA ASP A 139 -2.92 7.26 18.44
C ASP A 139 -3.78 6.28 17.63
N MET A 140 -4.69 6.79 16.80
CA MET A 140 -5.49 5.96 15.91
C MET A 140 -4.60 5.18 14.95
N LEU A 141 -3.62 5.84 14.37
CA LEU A 141 -2.70 5.22 13.43
C LEU A 141 -1.83 4.16 14.10
N THR A 142 -1.36 4.43 15.32
CA THR A 142 -0.60 3.46 16.11
C THR A 142 -1.42 2.20 16.35
N THR A 143 -2.70 2.34 16.70
CA THR A 143 -3.60 1.22 16.93
C THR A 143 -3.75 0.38 15.66
N ARG A 144 -3.92 1.03 14.50
CA ARG A 144 -4.02 0.33 13.22
C ARG A 144 -2.73 -0.39 12.86
N MET A 145 -1.58 0.24 13.11
CA MET A 145 -0.29 -0.40 12.84
C MET A 145 -0.06 -1.63 13.70
N ASN A 146 -0.47 -1.59 14.97
CA ASN A 146 -0.39 -2.76 15.84
C ASN A 146 -1.27 -3.89 15.30
N LEU A 147 -2.46 -3.58 14.82
CA LEU A 147 -3.35 -4.56 14.20
C LEU A 147 -2.69 -5.20 12.96
N LEU A 148 -2.08 -4.39 12.12
CA LEU A 148 -1.40 -4.90 10.93
C LEU A 148 -0.24 -5.83 11.31
N LYS A 149 0.54 -5.47 12.32
CA LYS A 149 1.66 -6.29 12.79
C LYS A 149 1.21 -7.64 13.35
N GLU A 150 0.12 -7.65 14.07
CA GLU A 150 -0.35 -8.86 14.77
C GLU A 150 -1.17 -9.78 13.87
N ASP A 151 -2.08 -9.21 13.06
CA ASP A 151 -3.08 -9.99 12.35
C ASP A 151 -2.82 -10.15 10.85
N HIS A 152 -2.02 -9.28 10.25
CA HIS A 152 -1.86 -9.27 8.78
C HIS A 152 -0.45 -9.53 8.31
N LEU A 153 0.55 -8.88 8.91
CA LEU A 153 1.95 -9.04 8.49
C LEU A 153 2.41 -10.52 8.51
N PRO A 154 2.06 -11.32 9.54
CA PRO A 154 2.47 -12.73 9.56
C PRO A 154 1.90 -13.55 8.40
N LEU A 155 0.78 -13.13 7.80
CA LEU A 155 0.17 -13.84 6.67
C LEU A 155 0.92 -13.61 5.36
N LEU A 156 1.84 -12.64 5.32
CA LEU A 156 2.65 -12.30 4.16
C LEU A 156 4.08 -12.82 4.28
N GLU A 157 4.27 -13.93 4.97
CA GLU A 157 5.60 -14.49 5.19
C GLU A 157 6.37 -14.72 3.90
N GLU A 158 7.65 -14.37 3.95
CA GLU A 158 8.57 -14.61 2.84
C GLU A 158 9.05 -16.05 2.88
N LYS A 159 9.24 -16.60 1.70
CA LYS A 159 9.81 -17.95 1.56
C LYS A 159 11.09 -17.89 0.76
#